data_ac9d14557950c2375bce8ff9d25025eb
#
_entry.id   ac9d14557950c2375bce8ff9d25025eb
#
_cell.length_a   1.000
_cell.length_b   1.000
_cell.length_c   1.000
_cell.angle_alpha   90.00
_cell.angle_beta   90.00
_cell.angle_gamma   90.00
#
_symmetry.space_group_name_H-M   'P 1'
#
loop_
_entity.id
_entity.type
_entity.pdbx_description
1 polymer ?
#
loop_
_entity_poly.entity_id
_entity_poly.type
_entity_poly.pdbx_seq_one_letter_code
_entity_poly.pdbx_strand_id
1 'polypeptide(L)'
;MHAPATAPPTLRPYQQEAVRRVVAHFRGSDDPAVVVLPTGSGKSLVIAELARLARGRVLVLAHVRELVEQNHAKYQAYGLAADIFSAGLKRKESARQVVFGSVQSVVRGLGRFASPVDGQGAFTLLVIDECHRVSPAEDASYRRVIEALRRANPRLKVLGLTATPYRLGQGFIYHRHHHGMVRGDESCFFRDCVFEQPLRLMVKQGYLAEPRRIDAAVERYDFSALFSTSGPGSSGLFREEELNRVAAGNRATPGIIAEVVERARDRQGVMLFAASVAHAEEILGYLPAAEAALVTGETPSVERERLIAAFKARELKYLVNVAVLTTGFDAPHVDLIAILRPTESVSLYQQIVGRGLRLSPGKRDCLVLDYAGNPWDLYAPEVGSPKPDADSEPVQVPCPACGHANLFWGKRDGELVIEHFGRRCQGLVED
;
A
#
# COMPACT_ATOMS: atom_id res chain seq x y z
N MET A 1 -5.86 -23.93 30.12
CA MET A 1 -5.64 -22.54 30.55
C MET A 1 -6.15 -21.61 29.46
N HIS A 2 -7.29 -20.93 29.68
CA HIS A 2 -7.76 -19.89 28.75
C HIS A 2 -6.88 -18.67 28.95
N ALA A 3 -6.19 -18.24 27.87
CA ALA A 3 -5.54 -16.94 27.85
C ALA A 3 -6.59 -15.86 28.19
N PRO A 4 -6.22 -14.83 29.00
CA PRO A 4 -7.16 -13.76 29.32
C PRO A 4 -7.64 -13.12 28.06
N ALA A 5 -8.95 -12.93 27.94
CA ALA A 5 -9.56 -12.24 26.82
C ALA A 5 -8.97 -10.82 26.74
N THR A 6 -8.13 -10.59 25.74
CA THR A 6 -7.61 -9.25 25.45
C THR A 6 -8.77 -8.33 25.13
N ALA A 7 -8.78 -7.14 25.73
CA ALA A 7 -9.81 -6.13 25.43
C ALA A 7 -9.95 -5.92 23.89
N PRO A 8 -11.17 -5.72 23.39
CA PRO A 8 -11.36 -5.52 21.96
C PRO A 8 -10.55 -4.31 21.45
N PRO A 9 -10.04 -4.35 20.22
CA PRO A 9 -9.23 -3.29 19.66
C PRO A 9 -9.97 -1.94 19.68
N THR A 10 -9.33 -0.90 20.18
CA THR A 10 -9.88 0.46 20.17
C THR A 10 -9.39 1.18 18.93
N LEU A 11 -10.33 1.72 18.13
CA LEU A 11 -10.02 2.51 16.96
C LEU A 11 -9.51 3.91 17.35
N ARG A 12 -8.50 4.37 16.64
CA ARG A 12 -8.02 5.75 16.72
C ARG A 12 -9.06 6.72 16.09
N PRO A 13 -9.07 8.03 16.46
CA PRO A 13 -10.07 8.97 15.95
C PRO A 13 -10.25 8.98 14.43
N TYR A 14 -9.15 8.99 13.67
CA TYR A 14 -9.21 8.95 12.20
C TYR A 14 -9.77 7.63 11.65
N GLN A 15 -9.55 6.49 12.33
CA GLN A 15 -10.12 5.20 11.95
C GLN A 15 -11.63 5.18 12.21
N GLN A 16 -12.08 5.75 13.34
CA GLN A 16 -13.49 5.92 13.64
C GLN A 16 -14.18 6.79 12.59
N GLU A 17 -13.52 7.89 12.20
CA GLU A 17 -14.05 8.79 11.16
C GLU A 17 -14.11 8.09 9.80
N ALA A 18 -13.09 7.32 9.41
CA ALA A 18 -13.12 6.53 8.19
C ALA A 18 -14.31 5.55 8.17
N VAL A 19 -14.52 4.80 9.28
CA VAL A 19 -15.66 3.89 9.42
C VAL A 19 -16.98 4.65 9.33
N ARG A 20 -17.12 5.77 10.04
CA ARG A 20 -18.33 6.60 10.03
C ARG A 20 -18.68 7.06 8.61
N ARG A 21 -17.70 7.54 7.85
CA ARG A 21 -17.90 8.02 6.47
C ARG A 21 -18.27 6.89 5.51
N VAL A 22 -17.65 5.73 5.62
CA VAL A 22 -18.03 4.54 4.82
C VAL A 22 -19.47 4.14 5.10
N VAL A 23 -19.86 4.07 6.38
CA VAL A 23 -21.24 3.72 6.77
C VAL A 23 -22.23 4.77 6.25
N ALA A 24 -21.90 6.05 6.34
CA ALA A 24 -22.74 7.14 5.83
C ALA A 24 -22.93 7.04 4.31
N HIS A 25 -21.84 6.83 3.55
CA HIS A 25 -21.88 6.66 2.09
C HIS A 25 -22.80 5.50 1.70
N PHE A 26 -22.60 4.31 2.28
CA PHE A 26 -23.37 3.12 1.92
C PHE A 26 -24.79 3.07 2.48
N ARG A 27 -25.22 4.05 3.27
CA ARG A 27 -26.65 4.27 3.60
C ARG A 27 -27.39 4.97 2.47
N GLY A 28 -26.71 5.83 1.70
CA GLY A 28 -27.31 6.64 0.65
C GLY A 28 -26.96 6.19 -0.79
N SER A 29 -25.89 5.39 -0.97
CA SER A 29 -25.44 4.94 -2.29
C SER A 29 -24.95 3.49 -2.25
N ASP A 30 -25.05 2.81 -3.39
CA ASP A 30 -24.40 1.51 -3.64
C ASP A 30 -23.14 1.68 -4.53
N ASP A 31 -22.73 2.93 -4.84
CA ASP A 31 -21.55 3.24 -5.66
C ASP A 31 -20.25 2.76 -4.99
N PRO A 32 -19.32 2.19 -5.76
CA PRO A 32 -18.03 1.78 -5.23
C PRO A 32 -17.26 2.96 -4.63
N ALA A 33 -16.76 2.78 -3.41
CA ALA A 33 -16.06 3.81 -2.65
C ALA A 33 -14.65 3.37 -2.26
N VAL A 34 -13.77 4.35 -2.02
CA VAL A 34 -12.41 4.09 -1.54
C VAL A 34 -12.11 4.87 -0.26
N VAL A 35 -11.34 4.24 0.62
CA VAL A 35 -10.70 4.86 1.80
C VAL A 35 -9.20 4.86 1.58
N VAL A 36 -8.58 6.03 1.73
CA VAL A 36 -7.14 6.21 1.58
C VAL A 36 -6.51 6.38 2.95
N LEU A 37 -5.66 5.43 3.31
CA LEU A 37 -4.95 5.40 4.58
C LEU A 37 -3.49 4.98 4.35
N PRO A 38 -2.49 5.72 4.84
CA PRO A 38 -1.07 5.38 4.65
C PRO A 38 -0.69 3.99 5.14
N THR A 39 0.44 3.49 4.66
CA THR A 39 1.05 2.27 5.20
C THR A 39 1.35 2.47 6.69
N GLY A 40 1.01 1.48 7.53
CA GLY A 40 1.20 1.56 8.98
C GLY A 40 0.04 2.23 9.75
N SER A 41 -0.96 2.79 9.08
CA SER A 41 -2.14 3.43 9.70
C SER A 41 -3.14 2.46 10.35
N GLY A 42 -2.98 1.15 10.18
CA GLY A 42 -3.91 0.16 10.71
C GLY A 42 -5.17 -0.03 9.86
N LYS A 43 -5.06 -0.01 8.53
CA LYS A 43 -6.14 -0.35 7.58
C LYS A 43 -6.89 -1.62 7.97
N SER A 44 -6.17 -2.64 8.44
CA SER A 44 -6.77 -3.92 8.86
C SER A 44 -7.76 -3.79 10.02
N LEU A 45 -7.59 -2.82 10.92
CA LEU A 45 -8.57 -2.55 11.98
C LEU A 45 -9.84 -1.88 11.44
N VAL A 46 -9.70 -0.98 10.47
CA VAL A 46 -10.85 -0.37 9.78
C VAL A 46 -11.65 -1.44 9.03
N ILE A 47 -10.95 -2.36 8.34
CA ILE A 47 -11.58 -3.51 7.65
C ILE A 47 -12.33 -4.38 8.66
N ALA A 48 -11.69 -4.74 9.77
CA ALA A 48 -12.28 -5.59 10.80
C ALA A 48 -13.53 -4.95 11.43
N GLU A 49 -13.47 -3.65 11.72
CA GLU A 49 -14.61 -2.92 12.28
C GLU A 49 -15.77 -2.83 11.28
N LEU A 50 -15.52 -2.53 10.02
CA LEU A 50 -16.56 -2.51 8.98
C LEU A 50 -17.21 -3.88 8.79
N ALA A 51 -16.40 -4.95 8.80
CA ALA A 51 -16.89 -6.32 8.73
C ALA A 51 -17.75 -6.67 9.96
N ARG A 52 -17.38 -6.21 11.17
CA ARG A 52 -18.14 -6.39 12.41
C ARG A 52 -19.49 -5.66 12.38
N LEU A 53 -19.53 -4.46 11.81
CA LEU A 53 -20.76 -3.64 11.72
C LEU A 53 -21.72 -4.09 10.63
N ALA A 54 -21.24 -4.87 9.67
CA ALA A 54 -22.06 -5.33 8.54
C ALA A 54 -23.15 -6.31 9.01
N ARG A 55 -24.38 -6.08 8.55
CA ARG A 55 -25.53 -6.97 8.88
C ARG A 55 -25.61 -8.20 7.99
N GLY A 56 -25.12 -8.10 6.75
CA GLY A 56 -25.12 -9.18 5.77
C GLY A 56 -23.74 -9.82 5.62
N ARG A 57 -23.59 -10.69 4.64
CA ARG A 57 -22.33 -11.39 4.38
C ARG A 57 -21.28 -10.44 3.81
N VAL A 58 -20.04 -10.59 4.29
CA VAL A 58 -18.89 -9.78 3.90
C VAL A 58 -17.79 -10.67 3.32
N LEU A 59 -17.31 -10.31 2.15
CA LEU A 59 -16.08 -10.88 1.58
C LEU A 59 -14.97 -9.83 1.64
N VAL A 60 -13.85 -10.16 2.28
CA VAL A 60 -12.65 -9.33 2.31
C VAL A 60 -11.60 -9.97 1.42
N LEU A 61 -11.19 -9.26 0.36
CA LEU A 61 -10.16 -9.73 -0.58
C LEU A 61 -8.84 -9.06 -0.32
N ALA A 62 -7.78 -9.86 -0.36
CA ALA A 62 -6.41 -9.38 -0.39
C ALA A 62 -5.60 -10.12 -1.48
N HIS A 63 -4.52 -9.49 -1.92
CA HIS A 63 -3.69 -10.01 -3.00
C HIS A 63 -2.76 -11.14 -2.52
N VAL A 64 -2.19 -11.01 -1.32
CA VAL A 64 -1.22 -11.96 -0.75
C VAL A 64 -1.76 -12.60 0.52
N ARG A 65 -1.28 -13.82 0.81
CA ARG A 65 -1.71 -14.60 1.98
C ARG A 65 -1.48 -13.89 3.31
N GLU A 66 -0.39 -13.15 3.42
CA GLU A 66 0.00 -12.43 4.64
C GLU A 66 -1.03 -11.34 5.01
N LEU A 67 -1.60 -10.65 4.00
CA LEU A 67 -2.69 -9.68 4.22
C LEU A 67 -4.00 -10.36 4.58
N VAL A 68 -4.30 -11.53 3.98
CA VAL A 68 -5.48 -12.33 4.36
C VAL A 68 -5.40 -12.73 5.83
N GLU A 69 -4.25 -13.26 6.26
CA GLU A 69 -4.00 -13.68 7.64
C GLU A 69 -4.04 -12.49 8.60
N GLN A 70 -3.39 -11.38 8.25
CA GLN A 70 -3.37 -10.16 9.08
C GLN A 70 -4.78 -9.58 9.27
N ASN A 71 -5.56 -9.46 8.20
CA ASN A 71 -6.93 -8.93 8.27
C ASN A 71 -7.84 -9.85 9.09
N HIS A 72 -7.73 -11.16 8.88
CA HIS A 72 -8.46 -12.16 9.67
C HIS A 72 -8.11 -12.09 11.16
N ALA A 73 -6.80 -12.04 11.51
CA ALA A 73 -6.36 -11.94 12.90
C ALA A 73 -6.88 -10.67 13.60
N LYS A 74 -6.97 -9.53 12.88
CA LYS A 74 -7.54 -8.29 13.44
C LYS A 74 -9.06 -8.43 13.68
N TYR A 75 -9.77 -9.15 12.84
CA TYR A 75 -11.19 -9.43 13.06
C TYR A 75 -11.41 -10.40 14.24
N GLN A 76 -10.58 -11.44 14.35
CA GLN A 76 -10.60 -12.35 15.48
C GLN A 76 -10.30 -11.68 16.83
N ALA A 77 -9.51 -10.61 16.84
CA ALA A 77 -9.22 -9.84 18.04
C ALA A 77 -10.47 -9.17 18.67
N TYR A 78 -11.58 -9.07 17.91
CA TYR A 78 -12.89 -8.68 18.46
C TYR A 78 -13.66 -9.86 19.10
N GLY A 79 -13.07 -11.04 19.19
CA GLY A 79 -13.75 -12.27 19.67
C GLY A 79 -14.73 -12.86 18.63
N LEU A 80 -14.65 -12.45 17.37
CA LEU A 80 -15.55 -12.84 16.30
C LEU A 80 -14.91 -13.92 15.41
N ALA A 81 -15.74 -14.87 14.96
CA ALA A 81 -15.30 -15.95 14.09
C ALA A 81 -15.52 -15.59 12.61
N ALA A 82 -14.53 -15.89 11.77
CA ALA A 82 -14.59 -15.73 10.33
C ALA A 82 -13.90 -16.91 9.63
N ASP A 83 -14.21 -17.07 8.35
CA ASP A 83 -13.61 -18.10 7.50
C ASP A 83 -12.42 -17.53 6.71
N ILE A 84 -11.51 -18.41 6.33
CA ILE A 84 -10.40 -18.12 5.39
C ILE A 84 -10.58 -18.94 4.12
N PHE A 85 -10.47 -18.25 2.96
CA PHE A 85 -10.46 -18.88 1.65
C PHE A 85 -9.16 -18.54 0.89
N SER A 86 -8.08 -19.24 1.22
CA SER A 86 -6.76 -19.02 0.64
C SER A 86 -5.99 -20.33 0.50
N ALA A 87 -5.59 -20.66 -0.73
CA ALA A 87 -4.76 -21.82 -1.00
C ALA A 87 -3.38 -21.70 -0.34
N GLY A 88 -2.80 -20.50 -0.31
CA GLY A 88 -1.52 -20.25 0.35
C GLY A 88 -1.55 -20.45 1.87
N LEU A 89 -2.73 -20.39 2.50
CA LEU A 89 -2.97 -20.70 3.91
C LEU A 89 -3.56 -22.12 4.11
N LYS A 90 -3.69 -22.92 3.03
CA LYS A 90 -4.28 -24.26 3.05
C LYS A 90 -5.69 -24.32 3.65
N ARG A 91 -6.45 -23.22 3.58
CA ARG A 91 -7.81 -23.08 4.09
C ARG A 91 -8.77 -22.68 2.96
N LYS A 92 -9.96 -23.33 2.89
CA LYS A 92 -10.97 -23.10 1.85
C LYS A 92 -12.39 -23.10 2.44
N GLU A 93 -12.56 -22.45 3.58
CA GLU A 93 -13.84 -22.30 4.26
C GLU A 93 -14.53 -21.02 3.76
N SER A 94 -15.85 -21.06 3.58
CA SER A 94 -16.63 -19.93 3.08
C SER A 94 -18.07 -19.90 3.61
N ALA A 95 -18.33 -20.59 4.73
CA ALA A 95 -19.67 -20.73 5.29
C ALA A 95 -20.08 -19.59 6.24
N ARG A 96 -19.12 -18.93 6.90
CA ARG A 96 -19.41 -17.88 7.88
C ARG A 96 -19.84 -16.57 7.22
N GLN A 97 -20.46 -15.71 8.03
CA GLN A 97 -20.87 -14.37 7.60
C GLN A 97 -19.71 -13.55 7.01
N VAL A 98 -18.53 -13.63 7.62
CA VAL A 98 -17.34 -12.92 7.17
C VAL A 98 -16.32 -13.93 6.65
N VAL A 99 -15.84 -13.69 5.42
CA VAL A 99 -14.84 -14.53 4.75
C VAL A 99 -13.67 -13.65 4.32
N PHE A 100 -12.47 -14.04 4.70
CA PHE A 100 -11.22 -13.43 4.24
C PHE A 100 -10.59 -14.31 3.16
N GLY A 101 -10.40 -13.77 1.96
CA GLY A 101 -9.93 -14.55 0.83
C GLY A 101 -8.78 -13.92 0.06
N SER A 102 -7.90 -14.77 -0.51
CA SER A 102 -7.00 -14.31 -1.55
C SER A 102 -7.74 -14.28 -2.88
N VAL A 103 -7.59 -13.19 -3.65
CA VAL A 103 -8.32 -12.99 -4.91
C VAL A 103 -8.17 -14.19 -5.86
N GLN A 104 -6.95 -14.76 -5.99
CA GLN A 104 -6.67 -15.89 -6.85
C GLN A 104 -7.42 -17.16 -6.42
N SER A 105 -7.55 -17.38 -5.10
CA SER A 105 -8.30 -18.53 -4.57
C SER A 105 -9.81 -18.37 -4.79
N VAL A 106 -10.32 -17.15 -4.54
CA VAL A 106 -11.74 -16.85 -4.71
C VAL A 106 -12.15 -16.97 -6.18
N VAL A 107 -11.35 -16.48 -7.12
CA VAL A 107 -11.61 -16.63 -8.56
C VAL A 107 -11.70 -18.10 -8.98
N ARG A 108 -10.80 -18.96 -8.46
CA ARG A 108 -10.83 -20.40 -8.76
C ARG A 108 -12.02 -21.12 -8.14
N GLY A 109 -12.55 -20.59 -7.04
CA GLY A 109 -13.71 -21.14 -6.33
C GLY A 109 -14.99 -20.34 -6.51
N LEU A 110 -15.10 -19.54 -7.56
CA LEU A 110 -16.11 -18.49 -7.75
C LEU A 110 -17.56 -18.96 -7.58
N GLY A 111 -17.87 -20.19 -7.99
CA GLY A 111 -19.20 -20.78 -7.81
C GLY A 111 -19.71 -20.83 -6.36
N ARG A 112 -18.79 -20.94 -5.38
CA ARG A 112 -19.15 -20.91 -3.95
C ARG A 112 -19.54 -19.53 -3.44
N PHE A 113 -19.13 -18.49 -4.14
CA PHE A 113 -19.36 -17.08 -3.77
C PHE A 113 -20.51 -16.46 -4.55
N ALA A 114 -20.72 -16.91 -5.78
CA ALA A 114 -21.74 -16.42 -6.69
C ALA A 114 -23.15 -17.01 -6.42
N SER A 115 -23.21 -18.17 -5.77
CA SER A 115 -24.49 -18.81 -5.40
C SER A 115 -24.67 -18.70 -3.89
N PRO A 116 -25.86 -18.27 -3.41
CA PRO A 116 -26.17 -18.35 -1.99
C PRO A 116 -26.06 -19.80 -1.53
N VAL A 117 -25.31 -20.05 -0.47
CA VAL A 117 -25.32 -21.35 0.20
C VAL A 117 -26.65 -21.45 0.97
N ASP A 118 -27.26 -22.63 1.02
CA ASP A 118 -28.55 -22.86 1.69
C ASP A 118 -28.57 -22.21 3.07
N GLY A 119 -29.55 -21.32 3.28
CA GLY A 119 -29.74 -20.56 4.52
C GLY A 119 -28.81 -19.34 4.71
N GLN A 120 -27.87 -19.08 3.80
CA GLN A 120 -26.96 -17.92 3.86
C GLN A 120 -27.21 -17.01 2.67
N GLY A 121 -27.65 -15.80 2.87
CA GLY A 121 -27.88 -14.82 1.80
C GLY A 121 -26.62 -14.54 0.95
N ALA A 122 -26.79 -13.84 -0.15
CA ALA A 122 -25.69 -13.35 -0.97
C ALA A 122 -24.77 -12.38 -0.19
N PHE A 123 -23.54 -12.20 -0.64
CA PHE A 123 -22.63 -11.17 -0.10
C PHE A 123 -23.23 -9.78 -0.33
N THR A 124 -23.22 -8.95 0.71
CA THR A 124 -23.75 -7.59 0.68
C THR A 124 -22.64 -6.54 0.68
N LEU A 125 -21.44 -6.90 1.13
CA LEU A 125 -20.26 -6.04 1.15
C LEU A 125 -19.05 -6.83 0.64
N LEU A 126 -18.37 -6.24 -0.32
CA LEU A 126 -17.03 -6.65 -0.77
C LEU A 126 -16.05 -5.60 -0.34
N VAL A 127 -15.03 -5.99 0.44
CA VAL A 127 -13.91 -5.12 0.84
C VAL A 127 -12.67 -5.59 0.11
N ILE A 128 -11.96 -4.68 -0.54
CA ILE A 128 -10.73 -4.96 -1.30
C ILE A 128 -9.56 -4.23 -0.65
N ASP A 129 -8.66 -4.98 -0.02
CA ASP A 129 -7.42 -4.44 0.51
C ASP A 129 -6.39 -4.27 -0.62
N GLU A 130 -5.63 -3.16 -0.58
CA GLU A 130 -4.72 -2.71 -1.64
C GLU A 130 -5.44 -2.57 -3.00
N CYS A 131 -6.58 -1.88 -2.99
CA CYS A 131 -7.52 -1.77 -4.12
C CYS A 131 -6.96 -1.02 -5.35
N HIS A 132 -5.80 -0.38 -5.25
CA HIS A 132 -5.10 0.19 -6.41
C HIS A 132 -4.78 -0.87 -7.48
N ARG A 133 -4.83 -2.16 -7.12
CA ARG A 133 -4.68 -3.29 -8.04
C ARG A 133 -5.94 -3.60 -8.86
N VAL A 134 -7.09 -3.01 -8.56
CA VAL A 134 -8.32 -3.19 -9.36
C VAL A 134 -8.21 -2.38 -10.64
N SER A 135 -7.58 -2.94 -11.66
CA SER A 135 -7.32 -2.29 -12.95
C SER A 135 -8.28 -2.76 -14.06
N PRO A 136 -8.59 -1.89 -15.05
CA PRO A 136 -9.24 -2.29 -16.30
C PRO A 136 -8.43 -3.30 -17.11
N ALA A 137 -7.10 -3.16 -17.09
CA ALA A 137 -6.19 -3.86 -18.01
C ALA A 137 -5.40 -5.02 -17.37
N GLU A 138 -5.07 -4.94 -16.07
CA GLU A 138 -4.05 -5.81 -15.49
C GLU A 138 -4.58 -7.01 -14.71
N ASP A 139 -5.78 -6.95 -14.11
CA ASP A 139 -6.29 -8.07 -13.30
C ASP A 139 -7.80 -8.31 -13.51
N ALA A 140 -8.10 -9.11 -14.51
CA ALA A 140 -9.46 -9.62 -14.74
C ALA A 140 -10.04 -10.37 -13.52
N SER A 141 -9.18 -10.78 -12.57
CA SER A 141 -9.58 -11.56 -11.39
C SER A 141 -10.52 -10.78 -10.47
N TYR A 142 -10.17 -9.54 -10.13
CA TYR A 142 -11.04 -8.68 -9.31
C TYR A 142 -12.37 -8.42 -9.98
N ARG A 143 -12.36 -8.10 -11.28
CA ARG A 143 -13.59 -7.85 -12.05
C ARG A 143 -14.49 -9.07 -12.09
N ARG A 144 -13.92 -10.25 -12.37
CA ARG A 144 -14.68 -11.51 -12.36
C ARG A 144 -15.36 -11.78 -11.03
N VAL A 145 -14.70 -11.51 -9.90
CA VAL A 145 -15.31 -11.64 -8.57
C VAL A 145 -16.44 -10.63 -8.40
N ILE A 146 -16.19 -9.35 -8.68
CA ILE A 146 -17.18 -8.28 -8.54
C ILE A 146 -18.43 -8.57 -9.39
N GLU A 147 -18.24 -8.93 -10.66
CA GLU A 147 -19.34 -9.26 -11.57
C GLU A 147 -20.16 -10.47 -11.10
N ALA A 148 -19.48 -11.52 -10.64
CA ALA A 148 -20.14 -12.72 -10.14
C ALA A 148 -20.97 -12.44 -8.87
N LEU A 149 -20.42 -11.65 -7.94
CA LEU A 149 -21.13 -11.25 -6.73
C LEU A 149 -22.29 -10.29 -7.04
N ARG A 150 -22.15 -9.39 -8.03
CA ARG A 150 -23.22 -8.48 -8.47
C ARG A 150 -24.37 -9.21 -9.17
N ARG A 151 -24.09 -10.31 -9.87
CA ARG A 151 -25.16 -11.18 -10.42
C ARG A 151 -26.01 -11.80 -9.30
N ALA A 152 -25.40 -12.18 -8.19
CA ALA A 152 -26.10 -12.73 -7.03
C ALA A 152 -26.79 -11.63 -6.19
N ASN A 153 -26.20 -10.44 -6.14
CA ASN A 153 -26.73 -9.27 -5.42
C ASN A 153 -26.42 -7.99 -6.19
N PRO A 154 -27.35 -7.45 -6.99
CA PRO A 154 -27.17 -6.21 -7.73
C PRO A 154 -26.84 -4.99 -6.85
N ARG A 155 -27.21 -5.01 -5.57
CA ARG A 155 -26.92 -3.96 -4.59
C ARG A 155 -25.65 -4.24 -3.77
N LEU A 156 -24.74 -5.05 -4.29
CA LEU A 156 -23.45 -5.30 -3.67
C LEU A 156 -22.66 -4.00 -3.50
N LYS A 157 -22.34 -3.69 -2.26
CA LYS A 157 -21.45 -2.56 -1.92
C LYS A 157 -20.01 -2.97 -2.07
N VAL A 158 -19.20 -2.13 -2.72
CA VAL A 158 -17.78 -2.40 -2.96
C VAL A 158 -16.96 -1.30 -2.34
N LEU A 159 -16.12 -1.66 -1.37
CA LEU A 159 -15.20 -0.76 -0.69
C LEU A 159 -13.77 -1.14 -1.00
N GLY A 160 -12.98 -0.18 -1.45
CA GLY A 160 -11.53 -0.31 -1.57
C GLY A 160 -10.81 0.36 -0.40
N LEU A 161 -9.73 -0.24 0.08
CA LEU A 161 -8.75 0.41 0.96
C LEU A 161 -7.38 0.39 0.30
N THR A 162 -6.66 1.50 0.38
CA THR A 162 -5.29 1.58 -0.13
C THR A 162 -4.50 2.68 0.56
N ALA A 163 -3.17 2.58 0.52
CA ALA A 163 -2.27 3.68 0.88
C ALA A 163 -1.95 4.57 -0.33
N THR A 164 -2.11 4.04 -1.54
CA THR A 164 -1.66 4.63 -2.79
C THR A 164 -2.81 4.63 -3.80
N PRO A 165 -3.68 5.66 -3.79
CA PRO A 165 -4.92 5.69 -4.57
C PRO A 165 -4.70 6.06 -6.05
N TYR A 166 -3.55 5.78 -6.60
CA TYR A 166 -3.15 6.15 -7.95
C TYR A 166 -2.27 5.08 -8.60
N ARG A 167 -2.16 5.14 -9.92
CA ARG A 167 -1.27 4.31 -10.73
C ARG A 167 -0.40 5.20 -11.60
N LEU A 168 0.86 4.77 -11.77
CA LEU A 168 1.80 5.48 -12.62
C LEU A 168 1.25 5.59 -14.06
N GLY A 169 1.23 6.80 -14.61
CA GLY A 169 0.74 7.06 -15.96
C GLY A 169 -0.77 6.90 -16.19
N GLN A 170 -1.55 6.48 -15.18
CA GLN A 170 -3.00 6.29 -15.30
C GLN A 170 -3.81 7.21 -14.36
N GLY A 171 -3.14 7.92 -13.44
CA GLY A 171 -3.81 8.83 -12.53
C GLY A 171 -4.48 8.15 -11.32
N PHE A 172 -5.47 8.81 -10.73
CA PHE A 172 -6.19 8.31 -9.56
C PHE A 172 -7.16 7.17 -9.92
N ILE A 173 -7.35 6.24 -8.98
CA ILE A 173 -8.26 5.09 -9.13
C ILE A 173 -9.72 5.41 -8.82
N TYR A 174 -10.02 6.64 -8.40
CA TYR A 174 -11.35 7.12 -8.06
C TYR A 174 -11.65 8.45 -8.76
N HIS A 175 -12.95 8.72 -8.99
CA HIS A 175 -13.38 9.91 -9.70
C HIS A 175 -13.44 11.14 -8.77
N ARG A 176 -14.23 11.09 -7.69
CA ARG A 176 -14.47 12.25 -6.79
C ARG A 176 -13.84 12.05 -5.42
N HIS A 177 -13.20 13.08 -4.91
CA HIS A 177 -12.68 13.15 -3.54
C HIS A 177 -13.74 13.73 -2.60
N HIS A 178 -13.75 13.29 -1.32
CA HIS A 178 -14.72 13.76 -0.31
C HIS A 178 -14.69 15.25 -0.02
N HIS A 179 -13.67 15.98 -0.44
CA HIS A 179 -13.62 17.44 -0.43
C HIS A 179 -14.21 18.09 -1.70
N GLY A 180 -14.87 17.33 -2.55
CA GLY A 180 -15.54 17.82 -3.76
C GLY A 180 -14.67 17.91 -5.01
N MET A 181 -13.36 17.65 -4.90
CA MET A 181 -12.47 17.66 -6.07
C MET A 181 -12.67 16.43 -6.95
N VAL A 182 -12.69 16.63 -8.25
CA VAL A 182 -12.58 15.57 -9.25
C VAL A 182 -11.10 15.27 -9.46
N ARG A 183 -10.70 14.01 -9.35
CA ARG A 183 -9.28 13.60 -9.44
C ARG A 183 -9.00 12.54 -10.49
N GLY A 184 -9.95 11.71 -10.80
CA GLY A 184 -9.84 10.66 -11.80
C GLY A 184 -10.88 10.82 -12.87
N ASP A 185 -10.74 10.03 -13.93
CA ASP A 185 -11.68 9.94 -15.02
C ASP A 185 -13.05 9.39 -14.58
N GLU A 186 -14.12 9.73 -15.29
CA GLU A 186 -15.46 9.20 -15.03
C GLU A 186 -15.56 7.68 -15.19
N SER A 187 -14.65 7.08 -15.96
CA SER A 187 -14.57 5.62 -16.12
C SER A 187 -13.94 4.90 -14.93
N CYS A 188 -13.42 5.62 -13.92
CA CYS A 188 -12.87 5.03 -12.72
C CYS A 188 -13.88 4.10 -12.05
N PHE A 189 -13.43 2.89 -11.71
CA PHE A 189 -14.28 1.90 -11.04
C PHE A 189 -14.80 2.42 -9.68
N PHE A 190 -13.95 3.05 -8.88
CA PHE A 190 -14.37 3.69 -7.64
C PHE A 190 -14.88 5.10 -7.95
N ARG A 191 -16.14 5.37 -7.56
CA ARG A 191 -16.76 6.68 -7.82
C ARG A 191 -16.27 7.72 -6.81
N ASP A 192 -16.20 7.37 -5.54
CA ASP A 192 -15.94 8.30 -4.46
C ASP A 192 -14.78 7.85 -3.55
N CYS A 193 -13.84 8.75 -3.30
CA CYS A 193 -12.96 8.67 -2.15
C CYS A 193 -13.68 9.29 -0.95
N VAL A 194 -14.22 8.44 -0.07
CA VAL A 194 -15.04 8.88 1.06
C VAL A 194 -14.25 9.36 2.26
N PHE A 195 -12.97 8.96 2.34
CA PHE A 195 -12.05 9.39 3.38
C PHE A 195 -10.60 9.26 2.91
N GLU A 196 -9.82 10.28 3.16
CA GLU A 196 -8.35 10.26 3.00
C GLU A 196 -7.70 10.84 4.25
N GLN A 197 -6.69 10.12 4.80
CA GLN A 197 -5.82 10.62 5.86
C GLN A 197 -4.43 10.83 5.27
N PRO A 198 -3.96 12.06 5.08
CA PRO A 198 -2.64 12.34 4.53
C PRO A 198 -1.51 11.82 5.42
N LEU A 199 -0.43 11.32 4.81
CA LEU A 199 0.73 10.80 5.54
C LEU A 199 1.34 11.87 6.45
N ARG A 200 1.50 13.12 5.96
CA ARG A 200 2.04 14.24 6.74
C ARG A 200 1.22 14.49 8.01
N LEU A 201 -0.12 14.46 7.90
CA LEU A 201 -0.99 14.64 9.06
C LEU A 201 -0.85 13.50 10.07
N MET A 202 -0.67 12.26 9.60
CA MET A 202 -0.40 11.10 10.47
C MET A 202 0.89 11.26 11.27
N VAL A 203 1.94 11.78 10.64
CA VAL A 203 3.23 12.07 11.31
C VAL A 203 3.07 13.23 12.29
N LYS A 204 2.46 14.36 11.86
CA LYS A 204 2.22 15.55 12.70
C LYS A 204 1.39 15.20 13.95
N GLN A 205 0.43 14.30 13.83
CA GLN A 205 -0.43 13.83 14.94
C GLN A 205 0.22 12.71 15.78
N GLY A 206 1.44 12.30 15.48
CA GLY A 206 2.15 11.25 16.23
C GLY A 206 1.57 9.85 16.06
N TYR A 207 0.82 9.58 14.99
CA TYR A 207 0.33 8.23 14.69
C TYR A 207 1.33 7.39 13.90
N LEU A 208 2.29 8.05 13.24
CA LEU A 208 3.42 7.43 12.55
C LEU A 208 4.72 8.15 12.97
N ALA A 209 5.84 7.42 12.92
CA ALA A 209 7.17 7.99 13.15
C ALA A 209 7.56 8.93 12.01
N GLU A 210 8.35 9.95 12.31
CA GLU A 210 8.85 10.90 11.33
C GLU A 210 9.88 10.23 10.39
N PRO A 211 9.70 10.27 9.06
CA PRO A 211 10.71 9.85 8.13
C PRO A 211 11.79 10.94 8.02
N ARG A 212 13.01 10.60 8.39
CA ARG A 212 14.18 11.46 8.19
C ARG A 212 14.94 10.99 6.97
N ARG A 213 14.71 11.64 5.83
CA ARG A 213 15.49 11.39 4.62
C ARG A 213 16.85 12.07 4.76
N ILE A 214 17.90 11.30 4.59
CA ILE A 214 19.26 11.83 4.43
C ILE A 214 19.68 11.48 3.01
N ASP A 215 20.04 12.49 2.25
CA ASP A 215 20.69 12.25 0.98
C ASP A 215 22.05 11.62 1.23
N ALA A 216 22.25 10.44 0.64
CA ALA A 216 23.47 9.66 0.81
C ALA A 216 24.69 10.52 0.46
N ALA A 217 25.60 10.66 1.42
CA ALA A 217 26.67 11.64 1.32
C ALA A 217 27.88 11.13 0.52
N VAL A 218 28.04 9.81 0.36
CA VAL A 218 29.33 9.25 -0.08
C VAL A 218 29.27 8.58 -1.45
N GLU A 219 28.33 7.68 -1.67
CA GLU A 219 28.23 6.93 -2.93
C GLU A 219 26.76 6.64 -3.27
N ARG A 220 26.44 6.60 -4.57
CA ARG A 220 25.11 6.26 -5.08
C ARG A 220 25.24 5.34 -6.28
N TYR A 221 24.24 4.50 -6.50
CA TYR A 221 24.08 3.82 -7.78
C TYR A 221 23.52 4.79 -8.81
N ASP A 222 24.10 4.80 -10.00
CA ASP A 222 23.58 5.61 -11.10
C ASP A 222 22.53 4.82 -11.91
N PHE A 223 21.30 4.90 -11.49
CA PHE A 223 20.15 4.36 -12.22
C PHE A 223 19.47 5.38 -13.14
N SER A 224 20.07 6.56 -13.39
CA SER A 224 19.48 7.64 -14.18
C SER A 224 19.06 7.20 -15.58
N ALA A 225 19.85 6.34 -16.23
CA ALA A 225 19.52 5.78 -17.54
C ALA A 225 18.23 4.95 -17.52
N LEU A 226 17.93 4.25 -16.45
CA LEU A 226 16.70 3.44 -16.32
C LEU A 226 15.46 4.32 -16.15
N PHE A 227 15.57 5.41 -15.43
CA PHE A 227 14.49 6.39 -15.30
C PHE A 227 14.22 7.14 -16.62
N SER A 228 15.24 7.37 -17.42
CA SER A 228 15.13 8.07 -18.71
C SER A 228 14.45 7.23 -19.80
N THR A 229 14.64 5.92 -19.77
CA THR A 229 14.02 4.97 -20.74
C THR A 229 12.59 4.60 -20.39
N SER A 230 12.20 4.77 -19.13
CA SER A 230 10.86 4.53 -18.63
C SER A 230 9.99 5.78 -18.85
N GLY A 231 9.58 6.05 -20.09
CA GLY A 231 8.65 7.13 -20.41
C GLY A 231 7.31 6.96 -19.68
N PRO A 232 6.53 8.04 -19.47
CA PRO A 232 5.18 7.94 -18.89
C PRO A 232 4.30 7.06 -19.80
N GLY A 233 3.96 5.86 -19.31
CA GLY A 233 3.17 4.86 -20.02
C GLY A 233 3.86 3.53 -20.30
N SER A 234 5.16 3.38 -20.03
CA SER A 234 5.79 2.07 -20.00
C SER A 234 5.33 1.32 -18.74
N SER A 235 4.93 0.07 -18.90
CA SER A 235 4.61 -0.87 -17.80
C SER A 235 5.89 -1.28 -17.05
N GLY A 236 6.61 -0.28 -16.60
CA GLY A 236 7.90 -0.07 -16.03
C GLY A 236 8.40 -1.07 -15.00
N LEU A 237 8.47 -2.34 -15.31
CA LEU A 237 9.30 -3.27 -14.58
C LEU A 237 10.73 -3.17 -15.14
N PHE A 238 11.66 -2.65 -14.36
CA PHE A 238 13.08 -2.70 -14.71
C PHE A 238 13.52 -4.16 -14.88
N ARG A 239 14.26 -4.44 -15.96
CA ARG A 239 14.76 -5.79 -16.20
C ARG A 239 15.86 -6.13 -15.20
N GLU A 240 15.81 -7.33 -14.65
CA GLU A 240 16.79 -7.77 -13.63
C GLU A 240 18.23 -7.70 -14.14
N GLU A 241 18.47 -7.99 -15.43
CA GLU A 241 19.80 -7.88 -16.06
C GLU A 241 20.32 -6.44 -16.07
N GLU A 242 19.45 -5.45 -16.29
CA GLU A 242 19.82 -4.03 -16.26
C GLU A 242 20.12 -3.57 -14.84
N LEU A 243 19.32 -4.00 -13.87
CA LEU A 243 19.55 -3.75 -12.44
C LEU A 243 20.88 -4.33 -11.98
N ASN A 244 21.17 -5.58 -12.36
CA ASN A 244 22.43 -6.25 -12.03
C ASN A 244 23.63 -5.53 -12.65
N ARG A 245 23.54 -5.08 -13.91
CA ARG A 245 24.63 -4.37 -14.59
C ARG A 245 24.99 -3.07 -13.86
N VAL A 246 23.99 -2.31 -13.40
CA VAL A 246 24.23 -1.07 -12.66
C VAL A 246 24.77 -1.36 -11.27
N ALA A 247 24.18 -2.31 -10.55
CA ALA A 247 24.61 -2.66 -9.18
C ALA A 247 26.05 -3.23 -9.17
N ALA A 248 26.39 -4.16 -10.07
CA ALA A 248 27.72 -4.78 -10.14
C ALA A 248 28.78 -3.85 -10.75
N GLY A 249 28.39 -2.93 -11.64
CA GLY A 249 29.31 -2.04 -12.35
C GLY A 249 29.94 -0.96 -11.49
N ASN A 250 29.31 -0.58 -10.39
CA ASN A 250 29.64 0.65 -9.67
C ASN A 250 30.63 0.48 -8.49
N ARG A 251 31.00 -0.72 -8.08
CA ARG A 251 31.83 -0.99 -6.89
C ARG A 251 31.45 -0.19 -5.62
N ALA A 252 30.25 0.41 -5.60
CA ALA A 252 29.77 1.27 -4.54
C ALA A 252 29.22 0.48 -3.33
N THR A 253 28.82 -0.79 -3.54
CA THR A 253 28.17 -1.61 -2.51
C THR A 253 28.95 -1.66 -1.19
N PRO A 254 30.29 -1.90 -1.16
CA PRO A 254 31.03 -1.95 0.11
C PRO A 254 30.97 -0.64 0.89
N GLY A 255 31.17 0.51 0.22
CA GLY A 255 31.11 1.83 0.83
C GLY A 255 29.71 2.18 1.36
N ILE A 256 28.69 1.88 0.55
CA ILE A 256 27.28 2.07 0.93
C ILE A 256 26.94 1.23 2.18
N ILE A 257 27.32 -0.05 2.21
CA ILE A 257 27.00 -0.91 3.36
C ILE A 257 27.78 -0.49 4.61
N ALA A 258 29.03 -0.03 4.46
CA ALA A 258 29.78 0.54 5.58
C ALA A 258 29.06 1.77 6.17
N GLU A 259 28.53 2.68 5.34
CA GLU A 259 27.71 3.81 5.80
C GLU A 259 26.41 3.33 6.47
N VAL A 260 25.70 2.37 5.89
CA VAL A 260 24.46 1.82 6.49
C VAL A 260 24.75 1.25 7.88
N VAL A 261 25.83 0.46 8.04
CA VAL A 261 26.23 -0.13 9.33
C VAL A 261 26.57 0.96 10.34
N GLU A 262 27.31 2.00 9.95
CA GLU A 262 27.63 3.14 10.81
C GLU A 262 26.38 3.88 11.28
N ARG A 263 25.46 4.21 10.33
CA ARG A 263 24.19 4.87 10.62
C ARG A 263 23.23 4.00 11.45
N ALA A 264 23.43 2.69 11.41
CA ALA A 264 22.63 1.72 12.12
C ALA A 264 23.06 1.50 13.59
N ARG A 265 24.17 2.07 14.07
CA ARG A 265 24.71 1.78 15.42
C ARG A 265 23.63 1.88 16.51
N ASP A 266 22.87 2.98 16.51
CA ASP A 266 21.83 3.28 17.50
C ASP A 266 20.42 2.94 17.00
N ARG A 267 20.28 2.12 15.93
CA ARG A 267 19.00 1.71 15.36
C ARG A 267 18.60 0.32 15.84
N GLN A 268 17.26 0.12 15.94
CA GLN A 268 16.68 -1.12 16.46
C GLN A 268 16.50 -2.20 15.39
N GLY A 269 16.18 -1.79 14.16
CA GLY A 269 15.96 -2.69 13.05
C GLY A 269 16.16 -2.02 11.70
N VAL A 270 16.89 -2.68 10.83
CA VAL A 270 17.31 -2.17 9.53
C VAL A 270 16.73 -3.04 8.42
N MET A 271 16.01 -2.44 7.48
CA MET A 271 15.60 -3.12 6.25
C MET A 271 16.34 -2.56 5.05
N LEU A 272 16.95 -3.47 4.27
CA LEU A 272 17.64 -3.13 3.03
C LEU A 272 16.87 -3.68 1.84
N PHE A 273 16.57 -2.84 0.88
CA PHE A 273 15.82 -3.19 -0.33
C PHE A 273 16.79 -3.25 -1.51
N ALA A 274 17.17 -4.46 -1.90
CA ALA A 274 18.11 -4.72 -2.97
C ALA A 274 17.45 -4.73 -4.36
N ALA A 275 18.24 -4.47 -5.40
CA ALA A 275 17.78 -4.42 -6.78
C ALA A 275 17.49 -5.82 -7.36
N SER A 276 18.30 -6.82 -6.99
CA SER A 276 18.21 -8.19 -7.46
C SER A 276 18.68 -9.19 -6.40
N VAL A 277 18.54 -10.48 -6.64
CA VAL A 277 19.02 -11.53 -5.73
C VAL A 277 20.54 -11.49 -5.62
N ALA A 278 21.26 -11.41 -6.74
CA ALA A 278 22.74 -11.33 -6.75
C ALA A 278 23.23 -10.10 -5.97
N HIS A 279 22.60 -8.93 -6.15
CA HIS A 279 22.92 -7.74 -5.39
C HIS A 279 22.63 -7.90 -3.89
N ALA A 280 21.56 -8.59 -3.54
CA ALA A 280 21.21 -8.85 -2.14
C ALA A 280 22.21 -9.80 -1.45
N GLU A 281 22.72 -10.80 -2.16
CA GLU A 281 23.77 -11.71 -1.69
C GLU A 281 25.08 -10.95 -1.49
N GLU A 282 25.46 -10.04 -2.40
CA GLU A 282 26.61 -9.16 -2.26
C GLU A 282 26.48 -8.27 -1.01
N ILE A 283 25.33 -7.62 -0.83
CA ILE A 283 25.03 -6.79 0.37
C ILE A 283 25.19 -7.61 1.64
N LEU A 284 24.63 -8.84 1.67
CA LEU A 284 24.71 -9.72 2.82
C LEU A 284 26.15 -10.03 3.21
N GLY A 285 27.04 -10.18 2.22
CA GLY A 285 28.46 -10.45 2.42
C GLY A 285 29.22 -9.32 3.15
N TYR A 286 28.72 -8.10 3.14
CA TYR A 286 29.31 -6.95 3.84
C TYR A 286 28.64 -6.61 5.17
N LEU A 287 27.52 -7.29 5.52
CA LEU A 287 26.85 -7.10 6.80
C LEU A 287 27.40 -8.03 7.88
N PRO A 288 27.23 -7.69 9.19
CA PRO A 288 27.58 -8.59 10.29
C PRO A 288 26.80 -9.93 10.19
N ALA A 289 27.49 -11.02 9.89
CA ALA A 289 26.87 -12.30 9.54
C ALA A 289 25.95 -12.87 10.65
N ALA A 290 26.26 -12.61 11.93
CA ALA A 290 25.43 -13.06 13.05
C ALA A 290 24.12 -12.27 13.22
N GLU A 291 24.02 -11.06 12.62
CA GLU A 291 22.91 -10.14 12.83
C GLU A 291 22.09 -9.89 11.54
N ALA A 292 22.47 -10.53 10.41
CA ALA A 292 21.89 -10.26 9.11
C ALA A 292 21.24 -11.49 8.48
N ALA A 293 20.16 -11.28 7.74
CA ALA A 293 19.51 -12.32 6.96
C ALA A 293 19.01 -11.78 5.62
N LEU A 294 18.88 -12.69 4.64
CA LEU A 294 18.34 -12.43 3.31
C LEU A 294 17.00 -13.16 3.13
N VAL A 295 16.00 -12.45 2.62
CA VAL A 295 14.70 -13.02 2.23
C VAL A 295 14.39 -12.63 0.79
N THR A 296 14.21 -13.63 -0.07
CA THR A 296 13.87 -13.47 -1.49
C THR A 296 12.58 -14.20 -1.84
N GLY A 297 12.14 -14.08 -3.10
CA GLY A 297 11.04 -14.88 -3.65
C GLY A 297 11.27 -16.38 -3.58
N GLU A 298 12.53 -16.82 -3.67
CA GLU A 298 12.97 -18.21 -3.68
C GLU A 298 13.17 -18.81 -2.28
N THR A 299 13.24 -17.96 -1.23
CA THR A 299 13.38 -18.44 0.15
C THR A 299 12.20 -19.34 0.52
N PRO A 300 12.45 -20.63 0.92
CA PRO A 300 11.41 -21.58 1.31
C PRO A 300 10.51 -21.01 2.41
N SER A 301 9.21 -21.32 2.36
CA SER A 301 8.22 -20.73 3.29
C SER A 301 8.58 -20.89 4.76
N VAL A 302 9.03 -22.06 5.17
CA VAL A 302 9.41 -22.36 6.56
C VAL A 302 10.61 -21.52 7.00
N GLU A 303 11.62 -21.45 6.13
CA GLU A 303 12.82 -20.63 6.40
C GLU A 303 12.47 -19.14 6.44
N ARG A 304 11.66 -18.66 5.50
CA ARG A 304 11.17 -17.28 5.48
C ARG A 304 10.44 -16.92 6.78
N GLU A 305 9.55 -17.78 7.25
CA GLU A 305 8.81 -17.58 8.50
C GLU A 305 9.76 -17.53 9.70
N ARG A 306 10.78 -18.41 9.74
CA ARG A 306 11.81 -18.42 10.78
C ARG A 306 12.62 -17.13 10.79
N LEU A 307 13.13 -16.68 9.65
CA LEU A 307 13.92 -15.45 9.51
C LEU A 307 13.10 -14.21 9.89
N ILE A 308 11.85 -14.15 9.44
CA ILE A 308 10.93 -13.07 9.79
C ILE A 308 10.65 -13.05 11.30
N ALA A 309 10.46 -14.22 11.93
CA ALA A 309 10.25 -14.31 13.37
C ALA A 309 11.47 -13.84 14.14
N ALA A 310 12.67 -14.29 13.78
CA ALA A 310 13.94 -13.87 14.39
C ALA A 310 14.15 -12.34 14.26
N PHE A 311 13.87 -11.75 13.09
CA PHE A 311 13.95 -10.31 12.89
C PHE A 311 12.93 -9.55 13.78
N LYS A 312 11.70 -10.04 13.85
CA LYS A 312 10.68 -9.45 14.75
C LYS A 312 11.02 -9.56 16.24
N ALA A 313 11.68 -10.66 16.62
CA ALA A 313 12.21 -10.87 17.98
C ALA A 313 13.47 -10.04 18.28
N ARG A 314 14.02 -9.33 17.28
CA ARG A 314 15.28 -8.56 17.34
C ARG A 314 16.52 -9.41 17.58
N GLU A 315 16.46 -10.69 17.23
CA GLU A 315 17.61 -11.59 17.16
C GLU A 315 18.47 -11.27 15.94
N LEU A 316 17.84 -10.72 14.88
CA LEU A 316 18.48 -10.18 13.70
C LEU A 316 18.24 -8.66 13.65
N LYS A 317 19.29 -7.91 13.33
CA LYS A 317 19.22 -6.44 13.18
C LYS A 317 19.00 -6.02 11.73
N TYR A 318 19.59 -6.74 10.79
CA TYR A 318 19.57 -6.42 9.35
C TYR A 318 18.74 -7.44 8.58
N LEU A 319 17.76 -6.96 7.81
CA LEU A 319 16.97 -7.80 6.92
C LEU A 319 17.08 -7.29 5.49
N VAL A 320 17.84 -8.03 4.68
CA VAL A 320 17.96 -7.76 3.24
C VAL A 320 16.82 -8.44 2.52
N ASN A 321 16.18 -7.76 1.58
CA ASN A 321 15.11 -8.35 0.81
C ASN A 321 15.07 -7.87 -0.64
N VAL A 322 14.48 -8.72 -1.51
CA VAL A 322 14.23 -8.40 -2.92
C VAL A 322 12.72 -8.52 -3.15
N ALA A 323 12.05 -7.38 -3.25
CA ALA A 323 10.63 -7.23 -3.61
C ALA A 323 9.58 -8.03 -2.80
N VAL A 324 9.94 -8.76 -1.74
CA VAL A 324 9.02 -9.68 -1.03
C VAL A 324 8.39 -9.12 0.23
N LEU A 325 8.97 -8.10 0.87
CA LEU A 325 8.50 -7.55 2.14
C LEU A 325 7.84 -6.16 2.00
N THR A 326 7.49 -5.79 0.78
CA THR A 326 6.83 -4.51 0.47
C THR A 326 5.35 -4.48 0.85
N THR A 327 4.69 -5.64 0.98
CA THR A 327 3.29 -5.78 1.39
C THR A 327 3.13 -6.82 2.50
N GLY A 328 2.17 -6.60 3.42
CA GLY A 328 1.83 -7.58 4.48
C GLY A 328 2.86 -7.76 5.61
N PHE A 329 4.05 -7.21 5.49
CA PHE A 329 5.10 -7.33 6.53
C PHE A 329 4.89 -6.32 7.67
N ASP A 330 4.96 -6.79 8.91
CA ASP A 330 4.77 -5.98 10.11
C ASP A 330 5.91 -6.17 11.11
N ALA A 331 6.81 -5.17 11.19
CA ALA A 331 7.91 -5.09 12.14
C ALA A 331 8.06 -3.63 12.62
N PRO A 332 7.32 -3.21 13.66
CA PRO A 332 7.26 -1.81 14.10
C PRO A 332 8.60 -1.23 14.56
N HIS A 333 9.52 -2.09 15.02
CA HIS A 333 10.85 -1.67 15.50
C HIS A 333 11.80 -1.20 14.38
N VAL A 334 11.46 -1.45 13.11
CA VAL A 334 12.27 -0.98 11.97
C VAL A 334 12.32 0.54 11.98
N ASP A 335 13.52 1.10 12.16
CA ASP A 335 13.79 2.53 12.27
C ASP A 335 14.91 3.02 11.34
N LEU A 336 15.41 2.13 10.44
CA LEU A 336 16.23 2.48 9.31
C LEU A 336 15.79 1.70 8.07
N ILE A 337 15.57 2.42 6.97
CA ILE A 337 15.25 1.88 5.63
C ILE A 337 16.39 2.29 4.70
N ALA A 338 17.09 1.33 4.12
CA ALA A 338 18.07 1.54 3.06
C ALA A 338 17.51 1.09 1.71
N ILE A 339 17.38 2.01 0.77
CA ILE A 339 16.84 1.77 -0.57
C ILE A 339 17.99 1.71 -1.56
N LEU A 340 18.36 0.50 -1.98
CA LEU A 340 19.47 0.23 -2.89
C LEU A 340 18.97 -0.21 -4.27
N ARG A 341 17.71 0.10 -4.57
CA ARG A 341 17.07 -0.20 -5.85
C ARG A 341 16.29 0.98 -6.38
N PRO A 342 16.22 1.17 -7.70
CA PRO A 342 15.25 2.10 -8.26
C PRO A 342 13.84 1.56 -8.03
N THR A 343 12.90 2.45 -7.74
CA THR A 343 11.50 2.11 -7.59
C THR A 343 10.72 2.57 -8.82
N GLU A 344 9.96 1.65 -9.42
CA GLU A 344 9.21 1.89 -10.65
C GLU A 344 8.04 2.88 -10.43
N SER A 345 7.67 3.10 -9.17
CA SER A 345 6.55 3.98 -8.86
C SER A 345 6.68 4.60 -7.47
N VAL A 346 6.07 5.76 -7.32
CA VAL A 346 5.91 6.41 -6.02
C VAL A 346 5.13 5.53 -5.03
N SER A 347 4.21 4.70 -5.52
CA SER A 347 3.46 3.74 -4.70
C SER A 347 4.38 2.73 -4.03
N LEU A 348 5.31 2.15 -4.77
CA LEU A 348 6.30 1.23 -4.24
C LEU A 348 7.24 1.92 -3.24
N TYR A 349 7.68 3.14 -3.57
CA TYR A 349 8.51 3.96 -2.69
C TYR A 349 7.81 4.23 -1.35
N GLN A 350 6.54 4.67 -1.39
CA GLN A 350 5.74 4.90 -0.18
C GLN A 350 5.49 3.61 0.63
N GLN A 351 5.32 2.47 -0.03
CA GLN A 351 5.19 1.18 0.65
C GLN A 351 6.48 0.77 1.35
N ILE A 352 7.63 0.95 0.71
CA ILE A 352 8.96 0.67 1.27
C ILE A 352 9.18 1.55 2.52
N VAL A 353 9.11 2.86 2.36
CA VAL A 353 9.33 3.81 3.47
C VAL A 353 8.33 3.56 4.60
N GLY A 354 7.07 3.30 4.25
CA GLY A 354 5.99 3.02 5.19
C GLY A 354 6.24 1.81 6.12
N ARG A 355 7.19 0.91 5.77
CA ARG A 355 7.59 -0.18 6.69
C ARG A 355 8.26 0.36 7.95
N GLY A 356 9.05 1.43 7.79
CA GLY A 356 9.77 2.08 8.88
C GLY A 356 8.96 3.15 9.64
N LEU A 357 7.73 3.49 9.24
CA LEU A 357 6.99 4.58 9.88
C LEU A 357 6.10 4.15 11.07
N ARG A 358 5.97 2.84 11.35
CA ARG A 358 5.19 2.38 12.49
C ARG A 358 5.83 2.79 13.82
N LEU A 359 4.99 3.11 14.79
CA LEU A 359 5.46 3.42 16.14
C LEU A 359 5.90 2.16 16.86
N SER A 360 6.99 2.26 17.63
CA SER A 360 7.50 1.22 18.51
C SER A 360 8.12 1.86 19.76
N PRO A 361 8.10 1.19 20.91
CA PRO A 361 8.79 1.69 22.11
C PRO A 361 10.26 1.97 21.84
N GLY A 362 10.74 3.14 22.27
CA GLY A 362 12.11 3.60 22.09
C GLY A 362 12.48 4.12 20.68
N LYS A 363 11.55 4.04 19.71
CA LYS A 363 11.75 4.57 18.37
C LYS A 363 11.42 6.06 18.33
N ARG A 364 12.38 6.88 17.86
CA ARG A 364 12.24 8.34 17.74
C ARG A 364 11.75 8.76 16.36
N ASP A 365 12.38 8.21 15.32
CA ASP A 365 12.15 8.51 13.90
C ASP A 365 12.40 7.26 13.05
N CYS A 366 12.28 7.40 11.73
CA CYS A 366 12.76 6.42 10.77
C CYS A 366 13.75 7.08 9.81
N LEU A 367 15.02 6.62 9.87
CA LEU A 367 16.03 7.07 8.92
C LEU A 367 15.80 6.40 7.56
N VAL A 368 15.72 7.19 6.50
CA VAL A 368 15.57 6.74 5.11
C VAL A 368 16.81 7.13 4.32
N LEU A 369 17.57 6.11 3.92
CA LEU A 369 18.77 6.26 3.10
C LEU A 369 18.46 5.78 1.69
N ASP A 370 18.42 6.70 0.73
CA ASP A 370 18.13 6.40 -0.67
C ASP A 370 19.41 6.47 -1.51
N TYR A 371 19.97 5.30 -1.80
CA TYR A 371 21.17 5.15 -2.62
C TYR A 371 20.89 4.95 -4.11
N ALA A 372 19.62 4.84 -4.48
CA ALA A 372 19.20 4.64 -5.87
C ALA A 372 18.77 5.94 -6.56
N GLY A 373 18.72 7.06 -5.84
CA GLY A 373 18.34 8.35 -6.40
C GLY A 373 16.89 8.41 -6.86
N ASN A 374 15.98 7.79 -6.12
CA ASN A 374 14.56 7.78 -6.46
C ASN A 374 13.98 9.21 -6.44
N PRO A 375 13.35 9.67 -7.54
CA PRO A 375 12.90 11.07 -7.68
C PRO A 375 11.59 11.39 -6.96
N TRP A 376 11.09 10.46 -6.11
CA TRP A 376 9.75 10.55 -5.55
C TRP A 376 9.68 11.43 -4.30
N ASP A 377 8.67 12.31 -4.26
CA ASP A 377 8.25 12.95 -3.02
C ASP A 377 7.35 12.00 -2.20
N LEU A 378 7.71 11.81 -0.93
CA LEU A 378 6.98 10.93 -0.03
C LEU A 378 5.59 11.48 0.33
N TYR A 379 5.48 12.80 0.47
CA TYR A 379 4.28 13.49 0.97
C TYR A 379 3.40 14.05 -0.15
N ALA A 380 4.00 14.49 -1.25
CA ALA A 380 3.31 15.07 -2.40
C ALA A 380 3.70 14.33 -3.69
N PRO A 381 3.30 13.06 -3.84
CA PRO A 381 3.67 12.30 -5.01
C PRO A 381 3.09 12.92 -6.27
N GLU A 382 3.93 13.19 -7.25
CA GLU A 382 3.46 13.49 -8.61
C GLU A 382 2.85 12.22 -9.19
N VAL A 383 1.55 12.21 -9.32
CA VAL A 383 0.81 11.17 -10.02
C VAL A 383 0.83 11.59 -11.48
N GLY A 384 1.66 10.94 -12.30
CA GLY A 384 1.95 11.33 -13.67
C GLY A 384 0.71 11.81 -14.41
N SER A 385 0.76 13.05 -14.83
CA SER A 385 -0.26 13.67 -15.66
C SER A 385 -0.02 13.22 -17.10
N PRO A 386 -1.04 12.87 -17.89
CA PRO A 386 -0.91 12.88 -19.33
C PRO A 386 -0.29 14.22 -19.74
N LYS A 387 0.57 14.25 -20.76
CA LYS A 387 1.06 15.52 -21.30
C LYS A 387 -0.15 16.39 -21.61
N PRO A 388 -0.19 17.67 -21.15
CA PRO A 388 -1.25 18.56 -21.56
C PRO A 388 -1.31 18.61 -23.07
N ASP A 389 -2.51 18.62 -23.63
CA ASP A 389 -2.69 18.91 -25.06
C ASP A 389 -2.07 20.26 -25.40
N ALA A 390 -1.70 20.48 -26.66
CA ALA A 390 -1.04 21.71 -27.11
C ALA A 390 -1.82 22.98 -26.78
N ASP A 391 -3.14 22.86 -26.57
CA ASP A 391 -4.07 23.97 -26.31
C ASP A 391 -4.41 24.16 -24.84
N SER A 392 -3.71 23.48 -23.93
CA SER A 392 -3.95 23.60 -22.47
C SER A 392 -3.29 24.85 -21.91
N GLU A 393 -4.03 25.60 -21.09
CA GLU A 393 -3.54 26.78 -20.35
C GLU A 393 -3.48 26.50 -18.84
N PRO A 394 -2.53 27.13 -18.10
CA PRO A 394 -2.51 27.03 -16.65
C PRO A 394 -3.73 27.75 -16.03
N VAL A 395 -4.47 27.04 -15.18
CA VAL A 395 -5.68 27.54 -14.50
C VAL A 395 -5.51 27.40 -13.00
N GLN A 396 -5.78 28.49 -12.26
CA GLN A 396 -5.80 28.45 -10.81
C GLN A 396 -7.19 28.05 -10.30
N VAL A 397 -7.22 27.01 -9.47
CA VAL A 397 -8.45 26.53 -8.82
C VAL A 397 -8.25 26.48 -7.31
N PRO A 398 -9.05 27.24 -6.54
CA PRO A 398 -8.95 27.20 -5.09
C PRO A 398 -9.38 25.84 -4.55
N CYS A 399 -8.62 25.32 -3.59
CA CYS A 399 -8.99 24.10 -2.90
C CYS A 399 -10.23 24.34 -2.02
N PRO A 400 -11.30 23.56 -2.16
CA PRO A 400 -12.51 23.75 -1.35
C PRO A 400 -12.29 23.46 0.15
N ALA A 401 -11.21 22.78 0.52
CA ALA A 401 -10.91 22.46 1.92
C ALA A 401 -10.05 23.51 2.64
N CYS A 402 -9.06 24.11 1.95
CA CYS A 402 -8.12 25.05 2.58
C CYS A 402 -7.99 26.38 1.84
N GLY A 403 -8.66 26.60 0.72
CA GLY A 403 -8.63 27.82 -0.07
C GLY A 403 -7.35 28.03 -0.90
N HIS A 404 -6.35 27.14 -0.80
CA HIS A 404 -5.10 27.28 -1.55
C HIS A 404 -5.35 27.24 -3.05
N ALA A 405 -4.75 28.17 -3.79
CA ALA A 405 -4.88 28.25 -5.25
C ALA A 405 -3.94 27.22 -5.93
N ASN A 406 -4.50 26.09 -6.29
CA ASN A 406 -3.76 25.07 -7.03
C ASN A 406 -3.67 25.42 -8.51
N LEU A 407 -2.53 25.16 -9.13
CA LEU A 407 -2.31 25.34 -10.55
C LEU A 407 -2.61 24.04 -11.30
N PHE A 408 -3.57 24.07 -12.21
CA PHE A 408 -3.93 22.99 -13.11
C PHE A 408 -3.75 23.41 -14.57
N TRP A 409 -3.77 22.43 -15.46
CA TRP A 409 -3.87 22.67 -16.90
C TRP A 409 -5.31 22.48 -17.35
N GLY A 410 -5.83 23.35 -18.20
CA GLY A 410 -7.21 23.31 -18.67
C GLY A 410 -7.35 23.78 -20.11
N LYS A 411 -8.46 23.44 -20.78
CA LYS A 411 -8.85 23.96 -22.08
C LYS A 411 -9.91 25.03 -21.92
N ARG A 412 -9.84 26.05 -22.79
CA ARG A 412 -10.86 27.08 -22.91
C ARG A 412 -11.69 26.83 -24.16
N ASP A 413 -12.78 26.09 -24.01
CA ASP A 413 -13.82 25.95 -25.01
C ASP A 413 -15.15 26.49 -24.50
N GLY A 414 -15.20 27.82 -24.18
CA GLY A 414 -16.43 28.45 -23.68
C GLY A 414 -16.77 28.09 -22.21
N GLU A 415 -16.44 26.91 -21.74
CA GLU A 415 -16.42 26.44 -20.36
C GLU A 415 -15.02 25.97 -20.00
N LEU A 416 -14.59 26.30 -18.79
CA LEU A 416 -13.27 25.91 -18.27
C LEU A 416 -13.28 24.43 -17.94
N VAL A 417 -12.74 23.60 -18.82
CA VAL A 417 -12.57 22.15 -18.56
C VAL A 417 -11.19 21.94 -17.97
N ILE A 418 -11.14 21.49 -16.73
CA ILE A 418 -9.89 21.14 -16.03
C ILE A 418 -9.47 19.75 -16.50
N GLU A 419 -8.39 19.66 -17.25
CA GLU A 419 -7.91 18.39 -17.84
C GLU A 419 -7.02 17.58 -16.88
N HIS A 420 -6.57 18.14 -15.75
CA HIS A 420 -5.61 17.47 -14.88
C HIS A 420 -6.05 17.30 -13.45
N PHE A 421 -6.15 16.04 -13.07
CA PHE A 421 -6.70 15.55 -11.81
C PHE A 421 -5.66 14.81 -10.95
N GLY A 422 -4.38 15.10 -11.11
CA GLY A 422 -3.34 14.28 -10.48
C GLY A 422 -2.71 14.86 -9.22
N ARG A 423 -2.84 16.17 -8.96
CA ARG A 423 -2.11 16.81 -7.85
C ARG A 423 -2.96 16.90 -6.59
N ARG A 424 -2.38 16.55 -5.45
CA ARG A 424 -2.91 16.92 -4.12
C ARG A 424 -2.88 18.45 -4.00
N CYS A 425 -3.76 18.99 -3.14
CA CYS A 425 -3.72 20.41 -2.83
C CYS A 425 -2.33 20.80 -2.30
N GLN A 426 -1.66 21.72 -2.97
CA GLN A 426 -0.34 22.20 -2.60
C GLN A 426 -0.36 22.89 -1.24
N GLY A 427 -1.47 23.56 -0.86
CA GLY A 427 -1.63 24.22 0.43
C GLY A 427 -1.73 23.28 1.64
N LEU A 428 -1.97 21.97 1.45
CA LEU A 428 -1.89 20.99 2.53
C LEU A 428 -0.45 20.49 2.79
N VAL A 429 0.50 20.97 2.01
CA VAL A 429 1.92 20.58 2.09
C VAL A 429 2.73 21.60 2.90
N GLU A 430 2.22 22.81 3.06
CA GLU A 430 2.98 23.94 3.63
C GLU A 430 2.73 24.18 5.14
N ASP A 431 1.77 23.51 5.79
CA ASP A 431 1.48 23.65 7.23
C ASP A 431 1.98 22.50 8.11
#